data_c92cc0c40793b469f2118369f525140b
#
_entry.id   c92cc0c40793b469f2118369f525140b
#
_cell.length_a   1.000
_cell.length_b   1.000
_cell.length_c   1.000
_cell.angle_alpha   90.00
_cell.angle_beta   90.00
_cell.angle_gamma   90.00
#
_symmetry.space_group_name_H-M   'P 1'
#
loop_
_entity.id
_entity.type
_entity.pdbx_description
1 polymer ?
#
loop_
_entity_poly.entity_id
_entity_poly.type
_entity_poly.pdbx_seq_one_letter_code
_entity_poly.pdbx_strand_id
1 'polypeptide(L)'
;ILLGSAVALATLSLQSCLTDDKELFDESAANRIEAVVAADKQLLESATNGWQLHYYTGKQYTGGGYTMFVKFKDGKAYASSDIAPADSVATSSYDVIKDKGPVITFNTENGIMHFLAQPYQSDVDGEQGDYEFVIMRTTNDSIFVQGKKWGNEMVFTRVADDVNWEDQINKMHKVFYSMKWLYTVDGAENEQVSFDPSARRMYVGDNDDAGVPFYVTTDGIAFREAVKINGKELTSLHYDATTKMLSSTEAALNMTAYIPEGYHEIDDFVQAWKLKYYDSSNKKYVKADFNIQGVSTLIKQKSLTDLYCVLSLGNNIDFPMFASYSPITGTATIPMQYVKDPTGTFPMLMMLGVNSVEGNVFFNDWEIAQDATTKKWMLRDPKGQADSILLLGASNQGAPLYAKSDGSYTDNGDDPDIQGLAVLYIFFEVSTLTSN
;
A
#
# COMPACT_ATOMS: atom_id res chain seq x y z
N ILE A 1 94.46 11.93 18.96
CA ILE A 1 93.18 12.22 18.38
C ILE A 1 92.63 10.92 17.80
N LEU A 2 91.90 10.12 18.55
CA LEU A 2 91.01 9.07 18.03
C LEU A 2 90.07 8.68 19.12
N LEU A 3 88.80 9.04 18.92
CA LEU A 3 87.68 8.65 19.76
C LEU A 3 87.31 7.21 19.36
N GLY A 4 87.26 6.31 20.30
CA GLY A 4 86.67 4.99 20.21
C GLY A 4 85.31 5.03 20.84
N SER A 5 84.27 4.88 20.03
CA SER A 5 82.90 4.82 20.48
C SER A 5 82.52 3.40 20.86
N ALA A 6 82.26 3.15 22.13
CA ALA A 6 81.68 1.89 22.60
C ALA A 6 80.16 1.91 22.36
N VAL A 7 79.67 1.05 21.49
CA VAL A 7 78.25 0.76 21.32
C VAL A 7 77.85 -0.26 22.39
N ALA A 8 77.12 0.24 23.42
CA ALA A 8 76.44 -0.62 24.37
C ALA A 8 75.13 -1.08 23.74
N LEU A 9 75.04 -2.39 23.46
CA LEU A 9 73.81 -3.04 23.03
C LEU A 9 72.91 -3.19 24.28
N ALA A 10 71.94 -2.30 24.45
CA ALA A 10 70.91 -2.48 25.46
C ALA A 10 69.84 -3.44 24.87
N THR A 11 69.86 -4.67 25.25
CA THR A 11 68.78 -5.64 25.07
C THR A 11 67.61 -5.20 25.95
N LEU A 12 66.69 -4.45 25.39
CA LEU A 12 65.38 -4.25 26.00
C LEU A 12 64.62 -5.57 25.88
N SER A 13 64.58 -6.32 26.94
CA SER A 13 63.63 -7.41 27.17
C SER A 13 62.23 -6.79 27.16
N LEU A 14 61.51 -6.95 26.05
CA LEU A 14 60.07 -6.80 26.01
C LEU A 14 59.45 -7.87 26.90
N GLN A 15 59.38 -7.58 28.22
CA GLN A 15 58.36 -8.24 29.02
C GLN A 15 57.02 -7.73 28.56
N SER A 16 56.40 -8.52 27.67
CA SER A 16 54.96 -8.46 27.48
C SER A 16 54.34 -8.68 28.87
N CYS A 17 53.89 -7.58 29.49
CA CYS A 17 52.92 -7.69 30.55
C CYS A 17 51.70 -8.34 29.93
N LEU A 18 51.58 -9.65 30.09
CA LEU A 18 50.28 -10.28 30.22
C LEU A 18 49.67 -9.69 31.49
N THR A 19 49.11 -8.47 31.35
CA THR A 19 48.06 -8.08 32.27
C THR A 19 46.97 -9.11 32.07
N ASP A 20 46.79 -9.95 33.09
CA ASP A 20 45.51 -10.58 33.32
C ASP A 20 44.46 -9.48 33.15
N ASP A 21 43.85 -9.43 32.00
CA ASP A 21 42.56 -8.70 31.83
C ASP A 21 41.64 -9.42 32.82
N LYS A 22 41.58 -8.85 34.04
CA LYS A 22 40.46 -9.16 34.93
C LYS A 22 39.25 -8.84 34.10
N GLU A 23 38.59 -9.94 33.67
CA GLU A 23 37.32 -9.77 33.00
C GLU A 23 36.49 -8.83 33.88
N LEU A 24 36.16 -7.64 33.34
CA LEU A 24 35.35 -6.66 34.04
C LEU A 24 33.96 -7.18 34.38
N PHE A 25 33.70 -8.42 33.96
CA PHE A 25 32.44 -9.14 34.11
C PHE A 25 32.76 -10.60 34.47
N ASP A 26 31.97 -11.17 35.37
CA ASP A 26 32.12 -12.56 35.83
C ASP A 26 31.85 -13.60 34.73
N GLU A 27 31.30 -13.20 33.59
CA GLU A 27 30.98 -14.07 32.44
C GLU A 27 31.51 -13.52 31.11
N SER A 28 31.84 -14.44 30.18
CA SER A 28 32.28 -14.07 28.84
C SER A 28 31.18 -13.28 28.09
N ALA A 29 31.57 -12.42 27.16
CA ALA A 29 30.63 -11.68 26.31
C ALA A 29 29.67 -12.60 25.55
N ALA A 30 30.13 -13.81 25.18
CA ALA A 30 29.29 -14.81 24.50
C ALA A 30 28.20 -15.38 25.45
N ASN A 31 28.54 -15.72 26.69
CA ASN A 31 27.57 -16.24 27.66
C ASN A 31 26.52 -15.17 28.03
N ARG A 32 26.96 -13.91 28.20
CA ARG A 32 26.04 -12.82 28.52
C ARG A 32 24.99 -12.61 27.42
N ILE A 33 25.38 -12.62 26.13
CA ILE A 33 24.39 -12.44 25.05
C ILE A 33 23.46 -13.66 24.91
N GLU A 34 23.94 -14.87 25.18
CA GLU A 34 23.08 -16.05 25.21
C GLU A 34 22.05 -16.01 26.35
N ALA A 35 22.46 -15.54 27.53
CA ALA A 35 21.52 -15.29 28.62
C ALA A 35 20.47 -14.21 28.28
N VAL A 36 20.86 -13.12 27.63
CA VAL A 36 19.91 -12.10 27.16
C VAL A 36 18.95 -12.66 26.14
N VAL A 37 19.42 -13.38 25.12
CA VAL A 37 18.57 -14.03 24.10
C VAL A 37 17.56 -14.97 24.75
N ALA A 38 18.00 -15.79 25.72
CA ALA A 38 17.10 -16.69 26.44
C ALA A 38 16.05 -15.94 27.28
N ALA A 39 16.46 -14.88 27.99
CA ALA A 39 15.56 -14.04 28.77
C ALA A 39 14.53 -13.30 27.88
N ASP A 40 14.94 -12.76 26.75
CA ASP A 40 14.07 -12.07 25.81
C ASP A 40 13.05 -13.05 25.17
N LYS A 41 13.48 -14.28 24.85
CA LYS A 41 12.58 -15.33 24.37
C LYS A 41 11.56 -15.72 25.43
N GLN A 42 11.99 -15.87 26.68
CA GLN A 42 11.09 -16.15 27.79
C GLN A 42 10.10 -15.00 28.02
N LEU A 43 10.55 -13.74 27.91
CA LEU A 43 9.69 -12.56 28.02
C LEU A 43 8.64 -12.53 26.92
N LEU A 44 9.03 -12.76 25.65
CA LEU A 44 8.10 -12.84 24.52
C LEU A 44 7.00 -13.88 24.75
N GLU A 45 7.37 -15.07 25.21
CA GLU A 45 6.44 -16.18 25.48
C GLU A 45 5.63 -16.02 26.76
N SER A 46 6.02 -15.11 27.68
CA SER A 46 5.33 -14.84 28.94
C SER A 46 4.01 -14.11 28.79
N ALA A 47 3.76 -13.47 27.65
CA ALA A 47 2.52 -12.76 27.39
C ALA A 47 1.43 -13.75 26.93
N THR A 48 0.53 -14.13 27.86
CA THR A 48 -0.53 -15.10 27.62
C THR A 48 -1.44 -14.71 26.48
N ASN A 49 -1.73 -13.41 26.33
CA ASN A 49 -2.52 -12.84 25.24
C ASN A 49 -1.65 -12.11 24.19
N GLY A 50 -0.31 -12.30 24.22
CA GLY A 50 0.62 -11.74 23.25
C GLY A 50 0.87 -10.25 23.40
N TRP A 51 1.28 -9.66 22.31
CA TRP A 51 1.79 -8.29 22.22
C TRP A 51 1.08 -7.54 21.10
N GLN A 52 0.83 -6.25 21.30
CA GLN A 52 0.41 -5.32 20.26
C GLN A 52 1.63 -4.55 19.76
N LEU A 53 1.77 -4.44 18.44
CA LEU A 53 2.81 -3.69 17.76
C LEU A 53 2.16 -2.62 16.88
N HIS A 54 2.49 -1.34 17.13
CA HIS A 54 2.27 -0.29 16.14
C HIS A 54 3.43 -0.33 15.16
N TYR A 55 3.14 -0.90 14.00
CA TYR A 55 4.12 -1.22 12.98
C TYR A 55 4.19 -0.10 11.95
N TYR A 56 5.40 0.34 11.60
CA TYR A 56 5.61 1.41 10.63
C TYR A 56 6.51 0.95 9.49
N THR A 57 6.13 1.30 8.27
CA THR A 57 6.84 0.97 7.04
C THR A 57 7.61 2.17 6.49
N GLY A 58 8.44 1.90 5.48
CA GLY A 58 9.25 2.92 4.83
C GLY A 58 10.45 3.37 5.66
N LYS A 59 11.57 3.59 5.01
CA LYS A 59 12.77 4.11 5.68
C LYS A 59 12.47 5.47 6.32
N GLN A 60 12.83 5.63 7.61
CA GLN A 60 12.53 6.85 8.37
C GLN A 60 11.03 7.19 8.43
N TYR A 61 10.18 6.16 8.52
CA TYR A 61 8.72 6.28 8.63
C TYR A 61 8.05 6.97 7.42
N THR A 62 8.62 6.81 6.23
CA THR A 62 8.03 7.34 4.98
C THR A 62 6.83 6.56 4.49
N GLY A 63 6.57 5.36 5.02
CA GLY A 63 5.37 4.56 4.76
C GLY A 63 4.24 4.80 5.76
N GLY A 64 3.33 3.86 5.87
CA GLY A 64 2.15 3.92 6.74
C GLY A 64 2.36 3.32 8.12
N GLY A 65 1.35 3.47 8.98
CA GLY A 65 1.24 2.84 10.29
C GLY A 65 0.15 1.76 10.33
N TYR A 66 0.44 0.66 11.02
CA TYR A 66 -0.44 -0.52 11.08
C TYR A 66 -0.50 -1.05 12.51
N THR A 67 -1.60 -1.69 12.87
CA THR A 67 -1.71 -2.36 14.17
C THR A 67 -1.63 -3.87 13.98
N MET A 68 -0.65 -4.49 14.63
CA MET A 68 -0.45 -5.94 14.64
C MET A 68 -0.56 -6.49 16.05
N PHE A 69 -1.16 -7.68 16.18
CA PHE A 69 -1.15 -8.48 17.38
C PHE A 69 -0.32 -9.72 17.13
N VAL A 70 0.64 -10.02 18.02
CA VAL A 70 1.55 -11.15 17.85
C VAL A 70 1.67 -11.90 19.18
N LYS A 71 1.40 -13.21 19.17
CA LYS A 71 1.62 -14.11 20.30
C LYS A 71 2.74 -15.09 19.97
N PHE A 72 3.66 -15.23 20.89
CA PHE A 72 4.78 -16.16 20.79
C PHE A 72 4.56 -17.33 21.76
N LYS A 73 4.65 -18.55 21.26
CA LYS A 73 4.48 -19.75 22.07
C LYS A 73 5.14 -20.96 21.43
N ASP A 74 5.93 -21.69 22.18
CA ASP A 74 6.55 -22.97 21.78
C ASP A 74 7.26 -22.89 20.41
N GLY A 75 8.02 -21.80 20.17
CA GLY A 75 8.73 -21.56 18.91
C GLY A 75 7.81 -21.19 17.72
N LYS A 76 6.56 -20.85 17.97
CA LYS A 76 5.59 -20.38 17.00
C LYS A 76 5.20 -18.94 17.28
N ALA A 77 4.98 -18.17 16.20
CA ALA A 77 4.38 -16.85 16.21
C ALA A 77 3.00 -16.93 15.56
N TYR A 78 2.01 -16.37 16.23
CA TYR A 78 0.62 -16.22 15.76
C TYR A 78 0.37 -14.74 15.58
N ALA A 79 0.05 -14.29 14.39
CA ALA A 79 -0.13 -12.88 14.07
C ALA A 79 -1.51 -12.59 13.49
N SER A 80 -2.12 -11.48 13.91
CA SER A 80 -3.32 -10.87 13.35
C SER A 80 -3.07 -9.38 13.16
N SER A 81 -3.79 -8.73 12.25
CA SER A 81 -3.57 -7.31 11.95
C SER A 81 -4.82 -6.67 11.38
N ASP A 82 -4.89 -5.34 11.52
CA ASP A 82 -5.94 -4.50 10.93
C ASP A 82 -5.86 -4.39 9.40
N ILE A 83 -4.84 -4.99 8.76
CA ILE A 83 -4.74 -5.11 7.30
C ILE A 83 -5.30 -6.43 6.76
N ALA A 84 -5.78 -7.33 7.62
CA ALA A 84 -6.33 -8.64 7.25
C ALA A 84 -7.73 -8.83 7.84
N PRO A 85 -8.57 -9.77 7.36
CA PRO A 85 -9.84 -10.09 8.00
C PRO A 85 -9.64 -10.35 9.50
N ALA A 86 -10.59 -9.87 10.32
CA ALA A 86 -10.43 -9.85 11.79
C ALA A 86 -10.26 -11.24 12.41
N ASP A 87 -10.81 -12.26 11.77
CA ASP A 87 -10.70 -13.69 12.15
C ASP A 87 -9.43 -14.38 11.61
N SER A 88 -8.62 -13.65 10.83
CA SER A 88 -7.39 -14.20 10.24
C SER A 88 -6.26 -14.25 11.25
N VAL A 89 -5.65 -15.44 11.39
CA VAL A 89 -4.44 -15.65 12.18
C VAL A 89 -3.39 -16.34 11.31
N ALA A 90 -2.30 -15.63 11.02
CA ALA A 90 -1.14 -16.22 10.34
C ALA A 90 -0.21 -16.86 11.35
N THR A 91 0.30 -18.05 11.02
CA THR A 91 1.20 -18.79 11.91
C THR A 91 2.52 -19.08 11.20
N SER A 92 3.64 -18.86 11.92
CA SER A 92 4.98 -19.16 11.42
C SER A 92 5.85 -19.71 12.56
N SER A 93 7.05 -20.19 12.22
CA SER A 93 8.11 -20.38 13.20
C SER A 93 8.76 -19.04 13.51
N TYR A 94 9.19 -18.85 14.75
CA TYR A 94 10.01 -17.70 15.14
C TYR A 94 11.17 -18.15 16.01
N ASP A 95 12.17 -17.31 16.14
CA ASP A 95 13.21 -17.45 17.14
C ASP A 95 13.74 -16.09 17.60
N VAL A 96 14.47 -16.07 18.70
CA VAL A 96 15.33 -14.95 19.09
C VAL A 96 16.77 -15.39 18.88
N ILE A 97 17.42 -14.79 17.91
CA ILE A 97 18.78 -15.18 17.51
C ILE A 97 19.80 -14.14 17.95
N LYS A 98 21.06 -14.59 18.05
CA LYS A 98 22.21 -13.74 18.28
C LYS A 98 22.75 -13.21 16.95
N ASP A 99 22.70 -11.90 16.76
CA ASP A 99 23.34 -11.21 15.64
C ASP A 99 24.15 -10.00 16.21
N LYS A 100 23.86 -8.78 15.87
CA LYS A 100 24.45 -7.57 16.51
C LYS A 100 23.78 -7.22 17.85
N GLY A 101 23.03 -8.13 18.40
CA GLY A 101 22.23 -8.11 19.60
C GLY A 101 21.21 -9.22 19.52
N PRO A 102 20.24 -9.32 20.44
CA PRO A 102 19.12 -10.24 20.31
C PRO A 102 18.19 -9.75 19.19
N VAL A 103 17.80 -10.64 18.26
CA VAL A 103 16.95 -10.35 17.11
C VAL A 103 15.78 -11.29 17.07
N ILE A 104 14.57 -10.76 17.10
CA ILE A 104 13.35 -11.54 16.81
C ILE A 104 13.34 -11.79 15.31
N THR A 105 13.22 -13.04 14.87
CA THR A 105 13.11 -13.41 13.46
C THR A 105 11.94 -14.35 13.23
N PHE A 106 11.22 -14.16 12.13
CA PHE A 106 10.16 -15.04 11.66
C PHE A 106 10.76 -15.97 10.62
N ASN A 107 11.14 -17.19 11.04
CA ASN A 107 11.96 -18.12 10.27
C ASN A 107 11.24 -18.76 9.08
N THR A 108 9.90 -18.79 9.11
CA THR A 108 9.08 -19.22 7.98
C THR A 108 8.10 -18.11 7.63
N GLU A 109 7.56 -18.15 6.41
CA GLU A 109 6.61 -17.13 5.97
C GLU A 109 5.43 -17.02 6.95
N ASN A 110 5.19 -15.79 7.38
CA ASN A 110 3.98 -15.37 8.09
C ASN A 110 3.24 -14.38 7.20
N GLY A 111 2.08 -14.77 6.70
CA GLY A 111 1.34 -13.99 5.71
C GLY A 111 0.96 -12.59 6.17
N ILE A 112 1.01 -12.27 7.48
CA ILE A 112 0.77 -10.93 8.02
C ILE A 112 2.10 -10.19 8.20
N MET A 113 3.05 -10.78 8.93
CA MET A 113 4.32 -10.10 9.26
C MET A 113 5.19 -9.83 8.02
N HIS A 114 5.12 -10.69 7.00
CA HIS A 114 5.90 -10.52 5.76
C HIS A 114 5.17 -9.69 4.70
N PHE A 115 3.84 -9.51 4.81
CA PHE A 115 3.03 -8.87 3.76
C PHE A 115 3.59 -7.52 3.32
N LEU A 116 3.92 -6.65 4.29
CA LEU A 116 4.44 -5.30 4.01
C LEU A 116 5.90 -5.28 3.52
N ALA A 117 6.60 -6.42 3.57
CA ALA A 117 7.95 -6.60 3.04
C ALA A 117 7.98 -7.34 1.70
N GLN A 118 6.84 -7.89 1.24
CA GLN A 118 6.77 -8.64 0.00
C GLN A 118 6.89 -7.72 -1.20
N PRO A 119 7.71 -8.07 -2.21
CA PRO A 119 7.75 -7.37 -3.48
C PRO A 119 6.37 -7.33 -4.14
N TYR A 120 6.02 -6.19 -4.72
CA TYR A 120 4.77 -6.01 -5.45
C TYR A 120 5.04 -5.35 -6.80
N GLN A 121 4.58 -5.97 -7.88
CA GLN A 121 4.81 -5.51 -9.27
C GLN A 121 6.29 -5.21 -9.56
N SER A 122 6.64 -3.96 -9.81
CA SER A 122 8.03 -3.50 -10.08
C SER A 122 8.78 -3.06 -8.82
N ASP A 123 8.11 -2.99 -7.66
CA ASP A 123 8.73 -2.61 -6.40
C ASP A 123 9.29 -3.84 -5.67
N VAL A 124 10.62 -3.99 -5.73
CA VAL A 124 11.34 -5.12 -5.13
C VAL A 124 11.42 -5.06 -3.60
N ASP A 125 11.14 -3.91 -3.02
CA ASP A 125 11.20 -3.67 -1.57
C ASP A 125 9.81 -3.68 -0.90
N GLY A 126 8.73 -3.79 -1.69
CA GLY A 126 7.35 -3.72 -1.22
C GLY A 126 7.11 -2.41 -0.46
N GLU A 127 6.32 -2.45 0.62
CA GLU A 127 6.07 -1.29 1.49
C GLU A 127 7.25 -0.97 2.43
N GLN A 128 8.42 -1.58 2.19
CA GLN A 128 9.60 -1.44 3.03
C GLN A 128 9.34 -1.82 4.50
N GLY A 129 8.65 -2.92 4.70
CA GLY A 129 8.42 -3.51 6.01
C GLY A 129 9.58 -4.38 6.48
N ASP A 130 9.72 -4.54 7.80
CA ASP A 130 10.67 -5.42 8.45
C ASP A 130 9.97 -6.68 9.00
N TYR A 131 10.62 -7.82 8.92
CA TYR A 131 10.22 -9.07 9.60
C TYR A 131 11.32 -9.66 10.50
N GLU A 132 12.38 -8.87 10.69
CA GLU A 132 13.42 -9.10 11.69
C GLU A 132 13.57 -7.84 12.54
N PHE A 133 13.60 -8.00 13.88
CA PHE A 133 13.59 -6.88 14.82
C PHE A 133 14.70 -7.03 15.84
N VAL A 134 15.61 -6.09 15.87
CA VAL A 134 16.65 -5.99 16.89
C VAL A 134 16.00 -5.53 18.20
N ILE A 135 16.13 -6.30 19.28
CA ILE A 135 15.66 -5.90 20.61
C ILE A 135 16.64 -4.90 21.20
N MET A 136 16.17 -3.69 21.45
CA MET A 136 16.97 -2.60 21.98
C MET A 136 16.88 -2.51 23.50
N ARG A 137 15.71 -2.76 24.05
CA ARG A 137 15.42 -2.70 25.49
C ARG A 137 14.13 -3.42 25.79
N THR A 138 14.02 -3.99 26.97
CA THR A 138 12.84 -4.69 27.46
C THR A 138 12.40 -4.18 28.83
N THR A 139 11.12 -4.27 29.10
CA THR A 139 10.46 -4.20 30.40
C THR A 139 9.45 -5.35 30.48
N ASN A 140 8.76 -5.54 31.60
CA ASN A 140 7.75 -6.60 31.72
C ASN A 140 6.60 -6.41 30.72
N ASP A 141 6.27 -5.16 30.35
CA ASP A 141 5.10 -4.81 29.57
C ASP A 141 5.43 -4.20 28.21
N SER A 142 6.71 -4.03 27.88
CA SER A 142 7.13 -3.43 26.62
C SER A 142 8.46 -3.97 26.11
N ILE A 143 8.54 -4.23 24.80
CA ILE A 143 9.77 -4.62 24.11
C ILE A 143 10.03 -3.59 23.04
N PHE A 144 11.09 -2.79 23.20
CA PHE A 144 11.51 -1.76 22.25
C PHE A 144 12.40 -2.41 21.21
N VAL A 145 12.02 -2.29 19.96
CA VAL A 145 12.69 -2.94 18.83
C VAL A 145 13.04 -1.95 17.73
N GLN A 146 14.02 -2.31 16.93
CA GLN A 146 14.35 -1.61 15.70
C GLN A 146 14.30 -2.60 14.54
N GLY A 147 13.61 -2.24 13.46
CA GLY A 147 13.60 -3.00 12.22
C GLY A 147 15.01 -3.18 11.69
N LYS A 148 15.38 -4.41 11.35
CA LYS A 148 16.77 -4.75 11.00
C LYS A 148 17.20 -4.20 9.65
N LYS A 149 16.28 -4.17 8.67
CA LYS A 149 16.55 -3.70 7.30
C LYS A 149 16.35 -2.20 7.17
N TRP A 150 15.23 -1.67 7.65
CA TRP A 150 14.83 -0.26 7.42
C TRP A 150 15.11 0.66 8.59
N GLY A 151 15.33 0.11 9.79
CA GLY A 151 15.81 0.86 10.95
C GLY A 151 14.73 1.61 11.74
N ASN A 152 13.45 1.40 11.47
CA ASN A 152 12.37 2.02 12.19
C ASN A 152 12.25 1.47 13.62
N GLU A 153 12.16 2.37 14.60
CA GLU A 153 11.92 2.00 15.99
C GLU A 153 10.45 1.78 16.25
N MET A 154 10.13 0.70 16.94
CA MET A 154 8.78 0.27 17.25
C MET A 154 8.72 -0.34 18.65
N VAL A 155 7.52 -0.51 19.20
CA VAL A 155 7.34 -1.07 20.53
C VAL A 155 6.25 -2.14 20.50
N PHE A 156 6.61 -3.35 20.96
CA PHE A 156 5.63 -4.35 21.36
C PHE A 156 5.15 -4.01 22.76
N THR A 157 3.85 -3.84 22.94
CA THR A 157 3.19 -3.59 24.23
C THR A 157 2.37 -4.82 24.61
N ARG A 158 2.48 -5.26 25.85
CA ARG A 158 1.76 -6.44 26.35
C ARG A 158 0.25 -6.22 26.26
N VAL A 159 -0.45 -7.18 25.67
CA VAL A 159 -1.90 -7.17 25.58
C VAL A 159 -2.51 -7.76 26.85
N ALA A 160 -3.51 -7.08 27.42
CA ALA A 160 -4.21 -7.58 28.60
C ALA A 160 -4.96 -8.88 28.27
N ASP A 161 -5.08 -9.77 29.26
CA ASP A 161 -5.60 -11.13 29.06
C ASP A 161 -7.09 -11.18 28.65
N ASP A 162 -7.85 -10.15 28.96
CA ASP A 162 -9.28 -9.99 28.63
C ASP A 162 -9.55 -9.35 27.26
N VAL A 163 -8.52 -8.92 26.55
CA VAL A 163 -8.64 -8.31 25.22
C VAL A 163 -8.83 -9.40 24.15
N ASN A 164 -9.92 -9.29 23.38
CA ASN A 164 -10.13 -10.13 22.20
C ASN A 164 -9.58 -9.42 20.94
N TRP A 165 -8.61 -10.02 20.25
CA TRP A 165 -7.97 -9.44 19.06
C TRP A 165 -8.95 -9.22 17.91
N GLU A 166 -9.83 -10.20 17.66
CA GLU A 166 -10.83 -10.12 16.59
C GLU A 166 -11.78 -8.95 16.83
N ASP A 167 -12.25 -8.76 18.06
CA ASP A 167 -13.09 -7.63 18.42
C ASP A 167 -12.37 -6.27 18.24
N GLN A 168 -11.09 -6.19 18.61
CA GLN A 168 -10.29 -4.98 18.40
C GLN A 168 -10.15 -4.66 16.90
N ILE A 169 -9.78 -5.65 16.11
CA ILE A 169 -9.60 -5.50 14.65
C ILE A 169 -10.93 -5.15 13.98
N ASN A 170 -12.05 -5.77 14.38
CA ASN A 170 -13.37 -5.42 13.86
C ASN A 170 -13.76 -3.95 14.16
N LYS A 171 -13.41 -3.42 15.34
CA LYS A 171 -13.62 -2.01 15.66
C LYS A 171 -12.73 -1.11 14.79
N MET A 172 -11.45 -1.46 14.61
CA MET A 172 -10.53 -0.74 13.70
C MET A 172 -11.05 -0.73 12.26
N HIS A 173 -11.53 -1.87 11.77
CA HIS A 173 -12.14 -1.97 10.43
C HIS A 173 -13.38 -1.09 10.32
N LYS A 174 -14.22 -1.06 11.35
CA LYS A 174 -15.40 -0.18 11.36
C LYS A 174 -15.01 1.29 11.24
N VAL A 175 -13.96 1.74 11.93
CA VAL A 175 -13.41 3.09 11.78
C VAL A 175 -12.90 3.28 10.36
N PHE A 176 -11.97 2.44 9.93
CA PHE A 176 -11.28 2.55 8.64
C PHE A 176 -12.23 2.59 7.45
N TYR A 177 -13.20 1.68 7.39
CA TYR A 177 -14.14 1.60 6.26
C TYR A 177 -15.31 2.61 6.32
N SER A 178 -15.54 3.27 7.45
CA SER A 178 -16.59 4.29 7.57
C SER A 178 -16.07 5.72 7.56
N MET A 179 -14.77 5.92 7.77
CA MET A 179 -14.13 7.23 7.77
C MET A 179 -14.19 7.85 6.37
N LYS A 180 -14.30 9.17 6.31
CA LYS A 180 -14.07 9.94 5.09
C LYS A 180 -12.58 10.30 5.00
N TRP A 181 -12.14 10.72 3.84
CA TRP A 181 -10.72 10.88 3.56
C TRP A 181 -10.32 12.33 3.28
N LEU A 182 -11.31 13.25 3.39
CA LEU A 182 -11.11 14.69 3.30
C LEU A 182 -11.95 15.40 4.36
N TYR A 183 -11.32 16.31 5.10
CA TYR A 183 -11.92 17.05 6.20
C TYR A 183 -11.59 18.54 6.10
N THR A 184 -12.49 19.37 6.59
CA THR A 184 -12.27 20.78 6.84
C THR A 184 -12.13 21.00 8.34
N VAL A 185 -11.13 21.77 8.76
CA VAL A 185 -10.92 22.09 10.17
C VAL A 185 -11.94 23.14 10.63
N ASP A 186 -12.71 22.87 11.68
CA ASP A 186 -13.71 23.80 12.19
C ASP A 186 -13.06 25.11 12.68
N GLY A 187 -13.57 26.23 12.19
CA GLY A 187 -13.01 27.55 12.46
C GLY A 187 -11.76 27.91 11.65
N ALA A 188 -11.36 27.06 10.71
CA ALA A 188 -10.28 27.30 9.75
C ALA A 188 -10.69 26.73 8.38
N GLU A 189 -11.71 27.29 7.77
CA GLU A 189 -12.37 26.76 6.55
C GLU A 189 -11.43 26.60 5.34
N ASN A 190 -10.30 27.30 5.33
CA ASN A 190 -9.28 27.16 4.30
C ASN A 190 -8.22 26.08 4.61
N GLU A 191 -8.29 25.44 5.79
CA GLU A 191 -7.37 24.36 6.15
C GLU A 191 -8.07 23.02 5.99
N GLN A 192 -7.64 22.28 4.99
CA GLN A 192 -8.12 20.93 4.73
C GLN A 192 -7.11 19.89 5.22
N VAL A 193 -7.62 18.78 5.68
CA VAL A 193 -6.85 17.60 6.07
C VAL A 193 -7.32 16.43 5.22
N SER A 194 -6.42 15.88 4.44
CA SER A 194 -6.68 14.72 3.60
C SER A 194 -5.93 13.49 4.10
N PHE A 195 -6.47 12.32 3.79
CA PHE A 195 -5.88 11.04 4.17
C PHE A 195 -5.78 10.15 2.94
N ASP A 196 -4.65 9.50 2.77
CA ASP A 196 -4.48 8.39 1.84
C ASP A 196 -4.70 7.07 2.60
N PRO A 197 -5.80 6.34 2.34
CA PRO A 197 -6.05 5.07 3.01
C PRO A 197 -5.08 3.95 2.61
N SER A 198 -4.54 4.00 1.39
CA SER A 198 -3.61 2.98 0.89
C SER A 198 -2.24 3.13 1.54
N ALA A 199 -1.71 4.34 1.53
CA ALA A 199 -0.42 4.66 2.14
C ALA A 199 -0.52 4.88 3.66
N ARG A 200 -1.73 5.01 4.22
CA ARG A 200 -2.00 5.38 5.63
C ARG A 200 -1.25 6.63 6.07
N ARG A 201 -1.38 7.66 5.26
CA ARG A 201 -0.75 8.96 5.51
C ARG A 201 -1.77 10.08 5.55
N MET A 202 -1.55 11.03 6.45
CA MET A 202 -2.33 12.25 6.61
C MET A 202 -1.54 13.43 6.03
N TYR A 203 -2.24 14.32 5.35
CA TYR A 203 -1.70 15.55 4.77
C TYR A 203 -2.49 16.74 5.31
N VAL A 204 -1.81 17.83 5.64
CA VAL A 204 -2.41 19.07 6.14
C VAL A 204 -2.19 20.19 5.14
N GLY A 205 -3.28 20.76 4.60
CA GLY A 205 -3.23 21.77 3.55
C GLY A 205 -2.74 21.23 2.21
N ASP A 206 -2.31 22.13 1.32
CA ASP A 206 -1.80 21.83 -0.02
C ASP A 206 -0.29 21.51 -0.01
N ASN A 207 0.23 20.95 1.07
CA ASN A 207 1.65 20.65 1.18
C ASN A 207 2.04 19.45 0.32
N ASP A 208 3.12 19.62 -0.47
CA ASP A 208 3.84 18.54 -1.17
C ASP A 208 4.68 17.67 -0.22
N ASP A 209 4.53 17.84 1.08
CA ASP A 209 5.23 17.06 2.10
C ASP A 209 4.82 15.59 2.04
N ALA A 210 5.72 14.71 2.45
CA ALA A 210 5.49 13.25 2.47
C ALA A 210 4.30 12.80 3.37
N GLY A 211 3.61 13.74 4.01
CA GLY A 211 2.52 13.50 4.95
C GLY A 211 3.01 12.89 6.26
N VAL A 212 2.08 12.54 7.14
CA VAL A 212 2.35 11.94 8.47
C VAL A 212 1.74 10.55 8.53
N PRO A 213 2.51 9.51 8.90
CA PRO A 213 1.95 8.17 9.05
C PRO A 213 0.96 8.12 10.21
N PHE A 214 -0.19 7.49 9.98
CA PHE A 214 -1.17 7.19 11.03
C PHE A 214 -1.43 5.69 11.11
N TYR A 215 -1.87 5.23 12.26
CA TYR A 215 -2.47 3.91 12.44
C TYR A 215 -3.89 4.02 12.95
N VAL A 216 -4.69 3.00 12.67
CA VAL A 216 -6.10 2.96 13.06
C VAL A 216 -6.22 2.43 14.49
N THR A 217 -7.03 3.09 15.31
CA THR A 217 -7.40 2.65 16.65
C THR A 217 -8.85 2.13 16.66
N THR A 218 -9.31 1.65 17.79
CA THR A 218 -10.69 1.15 17.94
C THR A 218 -11.77 2.23 17.88
N ASP A 219 -11.36 3.50 17.97
CA ASP A 219 -12.25 4.66 18.05
C ASP A 219 -11.80 5.84 17.18
N GLY A 220 -10.76 5.67 16.35
CA GLY A 220 -10.24 6.71 15.48
C GLY A 220 -8.91 6.38 14.87
N ILE A 221 -8.00 7.35 14.85
CA ILE A 221 -6.63 7.22 14.37
C ILE A 221 -5.64 7.83 15.35
N ALA A 222 -4.40 7.37 15.32
CA ALA A 222 -3.34 7.96 16.12
C ALA A 222 -2.03 8.06 15.31
N PHE A 223 -1.13 8.89 15.79
CA PHE A 223 0.13 9.23 15.16
C PHE A 223 1.30 8.71 16.00
N ARG A 224 2.43 8.46 15.35
CA ARG A 224 3.67 8.08 16.05
C ARG A 224 4.19 9.19 16.96
N GLU A 225 4.09 10.41 16.50
CA GLU A 225 4.52 11.63 17.19
C GLU A 225 3.41 12.68 17.13
N ALA A 226 3.48 13.68 17.98
CA ALA A 226 2.52 14.77 17.94
C ALA A 226 2.56 15.49 16.58
N VAL A 227 1.40 15.73 16.00
CA VAL A 227 1.21 16.44 14.75
C VAL A 227 0.55 17.79 15.01
N LYS A 228 0.79 18.76 14.13
CA LYS A 228 0.26 20.11 14.25
C LYS A 228 -0.81 20.37 13.22
N ILE A 229 -2.05 20.61 13.66
CA ILE A 229 -3.19 20.98 12.81
C ILE A 229 -3.75 22.30 13.36
N ASN A 230 -3.92 23.31 12.51
CA ASN A 230 -4.40 24.66 12.90
C ASN A 230 -3.66 25.21 14.14
N GLY A 231 -2.33 25.06 14.16
CA GLY A 231 -1.49 25.54 15.26
C GLY A 231 -1.58 24.75 16.56
N LYS A 232 -2.41 23.71 16.65
CA LYS A 232 -2.62 22.86 17.82
C LYS A 232 -1.90 21.52 17.66
N GLU A 233 -1.24 21.05 18.70
CA GLU A 233 -0.56 19.75 18.73
C GLU A 233 -1.48 18.67 19.29
N LEU A 234 -1.50 17.50 18.64
CA LEU A 234 -2.30 16.33 19.01
C LEU A 234 -1.61 15.03 18.61
N THR A 235 -1.91 13.96 19.34
CA THR A 235 -1.36 12.62 19.08
C THR A 235 -2.41 11.66 18.52
N SER A 236 -3.69 12.02 18.61
CA SER A 236 -4.81 11.17 18.15
C SER A 236 -6.02 12.00 17.74
N LEU A 237 -6.85 11.36 16.92
CA LEU A 237 -8.15 11.86 16.50
C LEU A 237 -9.21 10.78 16.75
N HIS A 238 -10.25 11.12 17.48
CA HIS A 238 -11.44 10.30 17.67
C HIS A 238 -12.38 10.46 16.47
N TYR A 239 -12.94 9.36 15.96
CA TYR A 239 -13.89 9.34 14.85
C TYR A 239 -15.30 9.01 15.32
N ASP A 240 -16.25 9.91 15.08
CA ASP A 240 -17.69 9.66 15.28
C ASP A 240 -18.31 9.14 13.98
N ALA A 241 -18.66 7.86 13.96
CA ALA A 241 -19.25 7.21 12.78
C ALA A 241 -20.65 7.73 12.41
N THR A 242 -21.36 8.41 13.34
CA THR A 242 -22.69 8.98 13.09
C THR A 242 -22.59 10.32 12.39
N THR A 243 -21.76 11.21 12.92
CA THR A 243 -21.57 12.58 12.40
C THR A 243 -20.50 12.65 11.31
N LYS A 244 -19.67 11.59 11.17
CA LYS A 244 -18.50 11.54 10.29
C LYS A 244 -17.44 12.60 10.63
N MET A 245 -17.39 13.01 11.89
CA MET A 245 -16.42 13.99 12.38
C MET A 245 -15.17 13.32 12.94
N LEU A 246 -14.04 13.99 12.79
CA LEU A 246 -12.83 13.72 13.55
C LEU A 246 -12.66 14.80 14.63
N SER A 247 -12.25 14.42 15.81
CA SER A 247 -12.06 15.36 16.92
C SER A 247 -10.86 14.99 17.79
N SER A 248 -10.25 16.00 18.42
CA SER A 248 -9.26 15.82 19.48
C SER A 248 -9.69 16.62 20.71
N THR A 249 -9.90 15.94 21.82
CA THR A 249 -10.21 16.59 23.11
C THR A 249 -8.99 17.26 23.69
N GLU A 250 -7.78 16.69 23.52
CA GLU A 250 -6.51 17.26 24.01
C GLU A 250 -6.22 18.61 23.36
N ALA A 251 -6.50 18.73 22.05
CA ALA A 251 -6.29 19.95 21.28
C ALA A 251 -7.53 20.85 21.17
N ALA A 252 -8.68 20.43 21.70
CA ALA A 252 -9.98 21.07 21.47
C ALA A 252 -10.18 21.41 19.98
N LEU A 253 -10.02 20.40 19.11
CA LEU A 253 -10.09 20.51 17.66
C LEU A 253 -11.22 19.59 17.15
N ASN A 254 -12.02 20.12 16.23
CA ASN A 254 -12.96 19.33 15.46
C ASN A 254 -12.70 19.50 13.97
N MET A 255 -13.00 18.47 13.20
CA MET A 255 -12.91 18.47 11.75
C MET A 255 -14.16 17.80 11.18
N THR A 256 -14.82 18.47 10.27
CA THR A 256 -16.03 17.99 9.59
C THR A 256 -15.65 17.38 8.24
N ALA A 257 -16.20 16.21 7.93
CA ALA A 257 -15.97 15.56 6.66
C ALA A 257 -16.41 16.47 5.49
N TYR A 258 -15.51 16.72 4.54
CA TYR A 258 -15.82 17.40 3.30
C TYR A 258 -16.15 16.36 2.23
N ILE A 259 -17.34 16.45 1.67
CA ILE A 259 -17.82 15.56 0.62
C ILE A 259 -17.99 16.40 -0.65
N PRO A 260 -17.14 16.20 -1.68
CA PRO A 260 -17.26 16.94 -2.95
C PRO A 260 -18.60 16.69 -3.62
N GLU A 261 -19.07 17.68 -4.41
CA GLU A 261 -20.25 17.49 -5.25
C GLU A 261 -20.02 16.36 -6.25
N GLY A 262 -21.00 15.46 -6.39
CA GLY A 262 -20.90 14.29 -7.26
C GLY A 262 -20.08 13.14 -6.67
N TYR A 263 -19.78 13.18 -5.38
CA TYR A 263 -19.11 12.07 -4.69
C TYR A 263 -19.94 10.79 -4.72
N HIS A 264 -19.28 9.68 -5.05
CA HIS A 264 -19.84 8.33 -4.97
C HIS A 264 -18.94 7.44 -4.11
N GLU A 265 -19.54 6.52 -3.38
CA GLU A 265 -18.78 5.49 -2.66
C GLU A 265 -18.26 4.44 -3.64
N ILE A 266 -17.16 3.77 -3.29
CA ILE A 266 -16.57 2.73 -4.16
C ILE A 266 -17.60 1.63 -4.52
N ASP A 267 -18.51 1.31 -3.60
CA ASP A 267 -19.54 0.28 -3.80
C ASP A 267 -20.60 0.71 -4.85
N ASP A 268 -20.76 1.99 -5.14
CA ASP A 268 -21.66 2.47 -6.20
C ASP A 268 -21.16 2.07 -7.59
N PHE A 269 -19.86 1.86 -7.74
CA PHE A 269 -19.23 1.42 -8.99
C PHE A 269 -19.27 -0.09 -9.15
N VAL A 270 -19.27 -0.85 -8.05
CA VAL A 270 -19.14 -2.32 -8.03
C VAL A 270 -20.45 -2.99 -8.39
N GLN A 271 -20.67 -3.16 -9.68
CA GLN A 271 -21.85 -3.85 -10.20
C GLN A 271 -21.66 -4.28 -11.66
N ALA A 272 -22.62 -5.03 -12.19
CA ALA A 272 -22.69 -5.39 -13.59
C ALA A 272 -23.33 -4.24 -14.40
N TRP A 273 -22.56 -3.65 -15.26
CA TRP A 273 -22.98 -2.59 -16.16
C TRP A 273 -23.16 -3.08 -17.58
N LYS A 274 -23.95 -2.34 -18.38
CA LYS A 274 -23.98 -2.41 -19.85
C LYS A 274 -23.42 -1.11 -20.40
N LEU A 275 -22.28 -1.20 -21.10
CA LEU A 275 -21.68 -0.06 -21.81
C LEU A 275 -22.32 0.05 -23.19
N LYS A 276 -22.90 1.22 -23.48
CA LYS A 276 -23.43 1.54 -24.81
C LYS A 276 -22.32 2.14 -25.67
N TYR A 277 -22.16 1.60 -26.88
CA TYR A 277 -21.24 2.11 -27.91
C TYR A 277 -21.82 1.97 -29.30
N TYR A 278 -21.26 2.68 -30.28
CA TYR A 278 -21.65 2.55 -31.68
C TYR A 278 -20.80 1.49 -32.38
N ASP A 279 -21.47 0.47 -32.91
CA ASP A 279 -20.84 -0.60 -33.72
C ASP A 279 -20.85 -0.15 -35.19
N SER A 280 -19.69 0.25 -35.71
CA SER A 280 -19.53 0.75 -37.07
C SER A 280 -19.78 -0.35 -38.14
N SER A 281 -19.57 -1.63 -37.83
CA SER A 281 -19.79 -2.73 -38.72
C SER A 281 -21.27 -2.95 -38.95
N ASN A 282 -22.09 -2.86 -37.90
CA ASN A 282 -23.54 -3.02 -37.96
C ASN A 282 -24.28 -1.70 -38.05
N LYS A 283 -23.59 -0.56 -38.06
CA LYS A 283 -24.13 0.80 -38.14
C LYS A 283 -25.26 1.08 -37.14
N LYS A 284 -25.08 0.62 -35.89
CA LYS A 284 -26.06 0.80 -34.81
C LYS A 284 -25.40 0.86 -33.44
N TYR A 285 -26.12 1.45 -32.48
CA TYR A 285 -25.73 1.36 -31.08
C TYR A 285 -26.03 -0.03 -30.54
N VAL A 286 -25.05 -0.60 -29.88
CA VAL A 286 -25.11 -1.89 -29.17
C VAL A 286 -24.69 -1.74 -27.73
N LYS A 287 -24.82 -2.78 -26.94
CA LYS A 287 -24.37 -2.83 -25.55
C LYS A 287 -23.41 -3.99 -25.34
N ALA A 288 -22.31 -3.74 -24.66
CA ALA A 288 -21.40 -4.76 -24.14
C ALA A 288 -21.59 -4.89 -22.62
N ASP A 289 -21.27 -6.06 -22.08
CA ASP A 289 -21.17 -6.26 -20.64
C ASP A 289 -19.91 -5.56 -20.12
N PHE A 290 -20.08 -4.77 -19.07
CA PHE A 290 -18.99 -4.08 -18.41
C PHE A 290 -19.11 -4.30 -16.91
N ASN A 291 -18.43 -5.31 -16.40
CA ASN A 291 -18.53 -5.71 -15.01
C ASN A 291 -17.41 -5.08 -14.18
N ILE A 292 -17.76 -4.42 -13.08
CA ILE A 292 -16.82 -3.82 -12.15
C ILE A 292 -16.89 -4.56 -10.82
N GLN A 293 -15.74 -4.95 -10.31
CA GLN A 293 -15.59 -5.70 -9.07
C GLN A 293 -14.58 -5.00 -8.15
N GLY A 294 -14.80 -5.10 -6.84
CA GLY A 294 -13.81 -4.71 -5.85
C GLY A 294 -12.63 -5.68 -5.85
N VAL A 295 -11.43 -5.15 -5.66
CA VAL A 295 -10.20 -5.94 -5.55
C VAL A 295 -9.93 -6.28 -4.08
N SER A 296 -9.39 -7.46 -3.85
CA SER A 296 -8.86 -7.84 -2.54
C SER A 296 -7.34 -8.03 -2.62
N THR A 297 -6.64 -7.66 -1.57
CA THR A 297 -5.20 -7.91 -1.43
C THR A 297 -4.91 -9.41 -1.26
N LEU A 298 -3.64 -9.80 -1.30
CA LEU A 298 -3.20 -11.18 -1.06
C LEU A 298 -3.65 -11.73 0.31
N ILE A 299 -3.81 -10.87 1.30
CA ILE A 299 -4.34 -11.22 2.63
C ILE A 299 -5.87 -11.12 2.71
N LYS A 300 -6.56 -11.03 1.57
CA LYS A 300 -8.04 -10.98 1.45
C LYS A 300 -8.69 -9.72 2.04
N GLN A 301 -7.92 -8.67 2.28
CA GLN A 301 -8.46 -7.38 2.68
C GLN A 301 -9.06 -6.64 1.47
N LYS A 302 -10.27 -6.05 1.63
CA LYS A 302 -10.91 -5.24 0.60
C LYS A 302 -10.06 -3.98 0.32
N SER A 303 -9.68 -3.75 -0.95
CA SER A 303 -9.07 -2.50 -1.36
C SER A 303 -10.10 -1.36 -1.33
N LEU A 304 -9.68 -0.19 -0.86
CA LEU A 304 -10.48 1.05 -0.91
C LEU A 304 -10.20 1.91 -2.14
N THR A 305 -9.25 1.49 -2.99
CA THR A 305 -8.80 2.30 -4.12
C THR A 305 -8.78 1.55 -5.44
N ASP A 306 -8.78 0.21 -5.41
CA ASP A 306 -8.60 -0.58 -6.61
C ASP A 306 -9.90 -1.27 -7.02
N LEU A 307 -10.17 -1.21 -8.31
CA LEU A 307 -11.29 -1.86 -8.97
C LEU A 307 -10.76 -2.74 -10.12
N TYR A 308 -11.44 -3.84 -10.36
CA TYR A 308 -11.18 -4.72 -11.49
C TYR A 308 -12.38 -4.68 -12.44
N CYS A 309 -12.12 -4.33 -13.70
CA CYS A 309 -13.15 -4.17 -14.72
C CYS A 309 -12.99 -5.22 -15.80
N VAL A 310 -14.10 -5.74 -16.33
CA VAL A 310 -14.10 -6.63 -17.49
C VAL A 310 -15.11 -6.11 -18.49
N LEU A 311 -14.62 -5.69 -19.67
CA LEU A 311 -15.45 -5.40 -20.83
C LEU A 311 -15.59 -6.67 -21.66
N SER A 312 -16.81 -7.21 -21.82
CA SER A 312 -17.09 -8.46 -22.51
C SER A 312 -17.97 -8.23 -23.72
N LEU A 313 -17.53 -8.79 -24.86
CA LEU A 313 -18.29 -8.81 -26.11
C LEU A 313 -19.05 -10.14 -26.32
N GLY A 314 -18.99 -11.05 -25.33
CA GLY A 314 -19.48 -12.41 -25.46
C GLY A 314 -18.50 -13.35 -26.21
N ASN A 315 -18.83 -14.62 -26.33
CA ASN A 315 -18.00 -15.64 -27.00
C ASN A 315 -16.56 -15.74 -26.47
N ASN A 316 -16.36 -15.50 -25.16
CA ASN A 316 -15.06 -15.47 -24.48
C ASN A 316 -14.12 -14.34 -24.97
N ILE A 317 -14.67 -13.27 -25.50
CA ILE A 317 -13.92 -12.07 -25.85
C ILE A 317 -14.06 -11.08 -24.70
N ASP A 318 -13.13 -11.18 -23.74
CA ASP A 318 -13.11 -10.42 -22.50
C ASP A 318 -11.83 -9.59 -22.41
N PHE A 319 -11.98 -8.31 -22.13
CA PHE A 319 -10.89 -7.36 -21.92
C PHE A 319 -10.82 -6.99 -20.43
N PRO A 320 -9.97 -7.69 -19.66
CA PRO A 320 -9.75 -7.35 -18.27
C PRO A 320 -8.90 -6.09 -18.16
N MET A 321 -9.30 -5.20 -17.26
CA MET A 321 -8.60 -3.94 -16.99
C MET A 321 -8.74 -3.54 -15.53
N PHE A 322 -7.83 -2.68 -15.08
CA PHE A 322 -7.88 -2.11 -13.74
C PHE A 322 -8.44 -0.69 -13.80
N ALA A 323 -9.12 -0.30 -12.74
CA ALA A 323 -9.51 1.06 -12.47
C ALA A 323 -9.07 1.44 -11.06
N SER A 324 -8.76 2.72 -10.86
CA SER A 324 -8.48 3.30 -9.56
C SER A 324 -9.66 4.12 -9.08
N TYR A 325 -9.97 4.02 -7.80
CA TYR A 325 -10.98 4.84 -7.14
C TYR A 325 -10.28 5.83 -6.22
N SER A 326 -10.69 7.09 -6.29
CA SER A 326 -10.25 8.13 -5.36
C SER A 326 -11.25 8.27 -4.21
N PRO A 327 -10.92 7.84 -3.00
CA PRO A 327 -11.81 8.00 -1.84
C PRO A 327 -11.91 9.45 -1.36
N ILE A 328 -11.07 10.35 -1.87
CA ILE A 328 -11.15 11.80 -1.62
C ILE A 328 -12.21 12.45 -2.49
N THR A 329 -12.21 12.15 -3.80
CA THR A 329 -13.12 12.79 -4.76
C THR A 329 -14.38 11.97 -5.03
N GLY A 330 -14.40 10.69 -4.68
CA GLY A 330 -15.50 9.76 -4.97
C GLY A 330 -15.64 9.46 -6.46
N THR A 331 -14.50 9.40 -7.18
CA THR A 331 -14.45 9.15 -8.63
C THR A 331 -13.70 7.87 -8.94
N ALA A 332 -14.08 7.18 -10.01
CA ALA A 332 -13.36 6.01 -10.49
C ALA A 332 -12.79 6.28 -11.89
N THR A 333 -11.53 5.93 -12.08
CA THR A 333 -10.76 6.21 -13.29
C THR A 333 -10.15 4.92 -13.83
N ILE A 334 -10.32 4.65 -15.12
CA ILE A 334 -9.64 3.60 -15.85
C ILE A 334 -8.45 4.26 -16.54
N PRO A 335 -7.20 4.04 -16.06
CA PRO A 335 -6.03 4.63 -16.67
C PRO A 335 -5.76 4.01 -18.04
N MET A 336 -5.05 4.73 -18.90
CA MET A 336 -4.45 4.16 -20.08
C MET A 336 -3.59 2.97 -19.67
N GLN A 337 -3.84 1.80 -20.25
CA GLN A 337 -3.19 0.57 -19.84
C GLN A 337 -3.04 -0.43 -20.99
N TYR A 338 -2.21 -1.43 -20.75
CA TYR A 338 -2.15 -2.61 -21.60
C TYR A 338 -3.12 -3.67 -21.09
N VAL A 339 -3.89 -4.25 -22.01
CA VAL A 339 -4.82 -5.34 -21.72
C VAL A 339 -4.44 -6.60 -22.51
N LYS A 340 -4.79 -7.75 -21.98
CA LYS A 340 -4.58 -9.01 -22.69
C LYS A 340 -5.46 -9.05 -23.94
N ASP A 341 -4.89 -9.48 -25.07
CA ASP A 341 -5.68 -9.80 -26.26
C ASP A 341 -6.35 -11.18 -26.10
N PRO A 342 -7.69 -11.23 -25.99
CA PRO A 342 -8.41 -12.51 -25.85
C PRO A 342 -8.40 -13.32 -27.14
N THR A 343 -8.12 -12.73 -28.29
CA THR A 343 -8.06 -13.40 -29.59
C THR A 343 -6.71 -14.06 -29.87
N GLY A 344 -5.66 -13.61 -29.16
CA GLY A 344 -4.29 -14.07 -29.36
C GLY A 344 -3.64 -13.55 -30.66
N THR A 345 -4.23 -12.54 -31.30
CA THR A 345 -3.69 -11.91 -32.50
C THR A 345 -2.43 -11.12 -32.18
N PHE A 346 -2.41 -10.42 -31.04
CA PHE A 346 -1.30 -9.59 -30.58
C PHE A 346 -0.78 -10.06 -29.23
N PRO A 347 0.47 -9.78 -28.88
CA PRO A 347 1.02 -10.04 -27.54
C PRO A 347 0.19 -9.36 -26.44
N MET A 348 -0.20 -8.10 -26.66
CA MET A 348 -1.07 -7.30 -25.80
C MET A 348 -1.78 -6.22 -26.63
N LEU A 349 -2.75 -5.57 -26.00
CA LEU A 349 -3.45 -4.42 -26.56
C LEU A 349 -3.21 -3.20 -25.72
N MET A 350 -2.95 -2.07 -26.35
CA MET A 350 -2.90 -0.77 -25.71
C MET A 350 -4.30 -0.13 -25.79
N MET A 351 -4.85 0.27 -24.64
CA MET A 351 -6.11 0.97 -24.55
C MET A 351 -5.87 2.48 -24.67
N LEU A 352 -6.46 3.12 -25.66
CA LEU A 352 -6.28 4.54 -25.98
C LEU A 352 -7.65 5.21 -26.18
N GLY A 353 -7.67 6.54 -26.09
CA GLY A 353 -8.79 7.35 -26.55
C GLY A 353 -8.64 7.74 -28.02
N VAL A 354 -9.75 7.89 -28.73
CA VAL A 354 -9.75 8.44 -30.09
C VAL A 354 -10.94 9.39 -30.27
N ASN A 355 -10.73 10.48 -31.01
CA ASN A 355 -11.81 11.34 -31.48
C ASN A 355 -12.38 10.72 -32.79
N SER A 356 -13.62 10.29 -32.75
CA SER A 356 -14.26 9.58 -33.88
C SER A 356 -14.44 10.43 -35.15
N VAL A 357 -14.46 11.76 -34.99
CA VAL A 357 -14.63 12.72 -36.09
C VAL A 357 -13.31 13.09 -36.75
N GLU A 358 -12.28 13.37 -35.90
CA GLU A 358 -10.99 13.87 -36.36
C GLU A 358 -9.98 12.75 -36.59
N GLY A 359 -10.20 11.58 -35.96
CA GLY A 359 -9.28 10.44 -35.99
C GLY A 359 -8.04 10.61 -35.10
N ASN A 360 -7.98 11.67 -34.30
CA ASN A 360 -6.86 11.91 -33.38
C ASN A 360 -6.86 10.90 -32.25
N VAL A 361 -5.69 10.35 -31.91
CA VAL A 361 -5.49 9.39 -30.83
C VAL A 361 -4.92 10.09 -29.60
N PHE A 362 -5.45 9.75 -28.43
CA PHE A 362 -5.10 10.37 -27.15
C PHE A 362 -4.70 9.32 -26.11
N PHE A 363 -3.69 9.62 -25.32
CA PHE A 363 -3.26 8.85 -24.15
C PHE A 363 -3.99 9.38 -22.92
N ASN A 364 -5.31 9.16 -22.87
CA ASN A 364 -6.17 9.68 -21.81
C ASN A 364 -6.70 8.56 -20.93
N ASP A 365 -6.89 8.92 -19.66
CA ASP A 365 -7.63 8.09 -18.73
C ASP A 365 -9.14 8.26 -19.00
N TRP A 366 -9.91 7.25 -18.62
CA TRP A 366 -11.36 7.24 -18.73
C TRP A 366 -12.01 7.32 -17.36
N GLU A 367 -12.95 8.22 -17.17
CA GLU A 367 -13.68 8.40 -15.92
C GLU A 367 -15.03 7.68 -15.99
N ILE A 368 -15.35 6.92 -14.92
CA ILE A 368 -16.69 6.40 -14.68
C ILE A 368 -17.41 7.46 -13.83
N ALA A 369 -18.32 8.19 -14.44
CA ALA A 369 -18.98 9.34 -13.82
C ALA A 369 -20.50 9.26 -13.94
N GLN A 370 -21.19 9.97 -13.06
CA GLN A 370 -22.61 10.24 -13.17
C GLN A 370 -22.83 11.67 -13.67
N ASP A 371 -23.60 11.84 -14.75
CA ASP A 371 -24.00 13.16 -15.24
C ASP A 371 -24.84 13.90 -14.19
N ALA A 372 -24.42 15.11 -13.82
CA ALA A 372 -25.02 15.88 -12.75
C ALA A 372 -26.51 16.20 -12.99
N THR A 373 -26.90 16.39 -14.25
CA THR A 373 -28.26 16.78 -14.65
C THR A 373 -29.16 15.56 -14.86
N THR A 374 -28.71 14.63 -15.70
CA THR A 374 -29.54 13.48 -16.12
C THR A 374 -29.46 12.30 -15.14
N LYS A 375 -28.50 12.32 -14.20
CA LYS A 375 -28.18 11.25 -13.24
C LYS A 375 -27.86 9.92 -13.93
N LYS A 376 -27.47 9.95 -15.20
CA LYS A 376 -27.04 8.75 -15.92
C LYS A 376 -25.56 8.51 -15.74
N TRP A 377 -25.21 7.29 -15.51
CA TRP A 377 -23.82 6.86 -15.49
C TRP A 377 -23.24 6.81 -16.90
N MET A 378 -21.98 7.18 -17.04
CA MET A 378 -21.27 7.21 -18.31
C MET A 378 -19.79 6.86 -18.11
N LEU A 379 -19.20 6.35 -19.19
CA LEU A 379 -17.76 6.29 -19.36
C LEU A 379 -17.35 7.45 -20.27
N ARG A 380 -16.46 8.32 -19.81
CA ARG A 380 -16.08 9.53 -20.54
C ARG A 380 -14.59 9.83 -20.42
N ASP A 381 -14.04 10.52 -21.39
CA ASP A 381 -12.76 11.23 -21.25
C ASP A 381 -12.99 12.52 -20.45
N PRO A 382 -12.34 12.69 -19.26
CA PRO A 382 -12.53 13.90 -18.44
C PRO A 382 -12.01 15.18 -19.13
N LYS A 383 -11.12 15.05 -20.13
CA LYS A 383 -10.62 16.19 -20.93
C LYS A 383 -11.51 16.52 -22.13
N GLY A 384 -12.48 15.65 -22.45
CA GLY A 384 -13.39 15.82 -23.58
C GLY A 384 -12.72 15.77 -24.95
N GLN A 385 -11.54 15.18 -25.08
CA GLN A 385 -10.79 15.07 -26.32
C GLN A 385 -11.15 13.83 -27.12
N ALA A 386 -11.45 12.71 -26.42
CA ALA A 386 -11.84 11.46 -27.01
C ALA A 386 -13.31 11.11 -26.70
N ASP A 387 -13.99 10.50 -27.65
CA ASP A 387 -15.35 9.96 -27.52
C ASP A 387 -15.41 8.44 -27.70
N SER A 388 -14.30 7.82 -28.09
CA SER A 388 -14.20 6.43 -28.48
C SER A 388 -12.97 5.76 -27.86
N ILE A 389 -13.09 4.46 -27.54
CA ILE A 389 -11.97 3.65 -27.02
C ILE A 389 -11.38 2.85 -28.18
N LEU A 390 -10.07 2.92 -28.33
CA LEU A 390 -9.26 2.17 -29.27
C LEU A 390 -8.45 1.11 -28.56
N LEU A 391 -8.53 -0.14 -29.01
CA LEU A 391 -7.64 -1.23 -28.62
C LEU A 391 -6.66 -1.50 -29.75
N LEU A 392 -5.44 -1.03 -29.57
CA LEU A 392 -4.34 -1.11 -30.52
C LEU A 392 -3.39 -2.25 -30.16
N GLY A 393 -2.99 -3.06 -31.15
CA GLY A 393 -1.97 -4.08 -30.98
C GLY A 393 -0.63 -3.49 -30.51
N ALA A 394 -0.01 -4.15 -29.53
CA ALA A 394 1.28 -3.76 -28.99
C ALA A 394 2.24 -4.96 -28.92
N SER A 395 3.55 -4.68 -29.02
CA SER A 395 4.61 -5.67 -28.86
C SER A 395 4.77 -6.07 -27.39
N ASN A 396 5.56 -7.12 -27.12
CA ASN A 396 5.89 -7.54 -25.74
C ASN A 396 6.62 -6.45 -24.92
N GLN A 397 7.22 -5.47 -25.58
CA GLN A 397 7.88 -4.31 -24.97
C GLN A 397 6.93 -3.09 -24.83
N GLY A 398 5.65 -3.24 -25.24
CA GLY A 398 4.67 -2.20 -25.17
C GLY A 398 4.71 -1.17 -26.32
N ALA A 399 5.54 -1.37 -27.35
CA ALA A 399 5.53 -0.51 -28.53
C ALA A 399 4.25 -0.76 -29.37
N PRO A 400 3.62 0.29 -29.93
CA PRO A 400 2.49 0.13 -30.83
C PRO A 400 2.90 -0.69 -32.06
N LEU A 401 2.00 -1.54 -32.52
CA LEU A 401 2.20 -2.33 -33.74
C LEU A 401 1.54 -1.65 -34.94
N TYR A 402 2.18 -1.81 -36.08
CA TYR A 402 1.71 -1.32 -37.38
C TYR A 402 1.45 -2.51 -38.31
N ALA A 403 0.34 -2.48 -39.04
CA ALA A 403 0.02 -3.48 -40.02
C ALA A 403 0.82 -3.21 -41.32
N LYS A 404 1.36 -4.26 -41.93
CA LYS A 404 2.11 -4.23 -43.20
C LYS A 404 1.24 -4.73 -44.35
N SER A 405 1.67 -4.41 -45.56
CA SER A 405 0.98 -4.81 -46.82
C SER A 405 0.89 -6.32 -47.02
N ASP A 406 1.80 -7.09 -46.43
CA ASP A 406 1.83 -8.56 -46.50
C ASP A 406 0.97 -9.23 -45.38
N GLY A 407 0.28 -8.43 -44.57
CA GLY A 407 -0.54 -8.90 -43.44
C GLY A 407 0.25 -9.21 -42.16
N SER A 408 1.58 -8.98 -42.14
CA SER A 408 2.38 -9.05 -40.92
C SER A 408 2.31 -7.75 -40.11
N TYR A 409 2.94 -7.76 -38.91
CA TYR A 409 3.00 -6.59 -38.03
C TYR A 409 4.44 -6.25 -37.67
N THR A 410 4.68 -4.96 -37.46
CA THR A 410 6.00 -4.43 -37.04
C THR A 410 5.82 -3.37 -35.95
N ASP A 411 6.76 -3.25 -35.02
CA ASP A 411 6.88 -2.15 -34.06
C ASP A 411 7.87 -1.06 -34.54
N ASN A 412 8.47 -1.23 -35.70
CA ASN A 412 9.31 -0.23 -36.34
C ASN A 412 8.43 0.77 -37.11
N GLY A 413 8.17 1.93 -36.52
CA GLY A 413 7.33 2.99 -37.11
C GLY A 413 7.89 3.61 -38.43
N ASP A 414 9.16 3.36 -38.75
CA ASP A 414 9.81 3.85 -39.96
C ASP A 414 9.81 2.81 -41.10
N ASP A 415 9.16 1.63 -40.91
CA ASP A 415 9.08 0.61 -41.94
C ASP A 415 8.28 1.12 -43.16
N PRO A 416 8.84 1.09 -44.38
CA PRO A 416 8.20 1.65 -45.57
C PRO A 416 6.93 0.92 -46.01
N ASP A 417 6.72 -0.31 -45.56
CA ASP A 417 5.56 -1.13 -45.91
C ASP A 417 4.34 -0.95 -44.97
N ILE A 418 4.39 0.01 -44.03
CA ILE A 418 3.29 0.28 -43.12
C ILE A 418 2.05 0.77 -43.87
N GLN A 419 0.93 0.11 -43.59
CA GLN A 419 -0.41 0.48 -44.09
C GLN A 419 -1.22 1.27 -43.04
N GLY A 420 -0.83 1.21 -41.76
CA GLY A 420 -1.50 1.90 -40.66
C GLY A 420 -1.30 1.20 -39.32
N LEU A 421 -1.96 1.71 -38.30
CA LEU A 421 -1.97 1.13 -36.97
C LEU A 421 -2.66 -0.25 -36.95
N ALA A 422 -2.13 -1.20 -36.18
CA ALA A 422 -2.70 -2.53 -35.99
C ALA A 422 -3.88 -2.47 -34.99
N VAL A 423 -5.04 -2.00 -35.44
CA VAL A 423 -6.23 -1.85 -34.61
C VAL A 423 -6.99 -3.17 -34.51
N LEU A 424 -7.29 -3.63 -33.29
CA LEU A 424 -8.14 -4.80 -33.08
C LEU A 424 -9.61 -4.41 -32.90
N TYR A 425 -9.90 -3.45 -32.04
CA TYR A 425 -11.26 -2.99 -31.76
C TYR A 425 -11.31 -1.47 -31.60
N ILE A 426 -12.40 -0.87 -32.06
CA ILE A 426 -12.78 0.50 -31.75
C ILE A 426 -14.21 0.48 -31.21
N PHE A 427 -14.38 1.01 -30.00
CA PHE A 427 -15.69 1.24 -29.40
C PHE A 427 -16.05 2.71 -29.63
N PHE A 428 -16.72 2.99 -30.73
CA PHE A 428 -17.09 4.35 -31.11
C PHE A 428 -18.14 4.92 -30.17
N GLU A 429 -18.04 6.23 -29.90
CA GLU A 429 -19.02 7.00 -29.14
C GLU A 429 -19.48 6.27 -27.86
N VAL A 430 -18.49 5.81 -27.06
CA VAL A 430 -18.80 5.24 -25.74
C VAL A 430 -19.47 6.30 -24.88
N SER A 431 -20.59 5.94 -24.23
CA SER A 431 -21.36 6.96 -23.52
C SER A 431 -21.99 6.45 -22.23
N THR A 432 -23.09 5.71 -22.33
CA THR A 432 -23.93 5.44 -21.17
C THR A 432 -23.63 4.07 -20.56
N LEU A 433 -23.51 4.04 -19.23
CA LEU A 433 -23.55 2.83 -18.43
C LEU A 433 -24.97 2.66 -17.88
N THR A 434 -25.54 1.48 -17.99
CA THR A 434 -26.83 1.14 -17.37
C THR A 434 -26.64 -0.09 -16.50
N SER A 435 -27.17 -0.07 -15.28
CA SER A 435 -27.24 -1.27 -14.44
C SER A 435 -28.08 -2.36 -15.12
N ASN A 436 -27.73 -3.61 -14.86
CA ASN A 436 -28.51 -4.77 -15.32
C ASN A 436 -29.86 -4.82 -14.63
#